data_ba2a87e9c5ca9b1cafe1efe8a66e5fcc
#
_entry.id   ba2a87e9c5ca9b1cafe1efe8a66e5fcc
#
_cell.length_a   1.000
_cell.length_b   1.000
_cell.length_c   1.000
_cell.angle_alpha   90.00
_cell.angle_beta   90.00
_cell.angle_gamma   90.00
#
_symmetry.space_group_name_H-M   'P 1'
#
loop_
_entity.id
_entity.type
_entity.pdbx_description
1 polymer ?
#
loop_
_entity_poly.entity_id
_entity_poly.type
_entity_poly.pdbx_seq_one_letter_code
_entity_poly.pdbx_strand_id
1 'polypeptide(L)'
;MNPIRDIVVLCNNRLAFPAIQTLHSLGRLHTIGVPSDNEDVKAFCSVFAAKTGIRLIWIEKTKLKIQLEEIVKTPDLKNIFTMTFPWKIPEEIIEENPNTFYNFHYGLLPEMRGADPVFESIRKQKSETGISVHAVEKDIDKGRVILKKTLPLHSDLTYGMLCTNLSYLASYILPELFILLHNNDKGLAQDEKLATYYKKPTITDVSIQWEHQDSKSIQALVNACNPWNKGAYTQWNGLNIRIVEVSQTSANTDYTKPPGTILEINESNGLIIQCYNNTQLRINTVYTEEGFMSGHKLLAFGIKNGEQFASL
;
A
#
# COMPACT_ATOMS: atom_id res chain seq x y z
N MET A 1 6.97 -31.66 -20.39
CA MET A 1 8.03 -30.61 -20.48
C MET A 1 8.50 -30.27 -19.08
N ASN A 2 9.79 -30.23 -18.84
CA ASN A 2 10.29 -29.74 -17.55
C ASN A 2 9.89 -28.25 -17.38
N PRO A 3 9.47 -27.81 -16.17
CA PRO A 3 9.14 -26.42 -15.93
C PRO A 3 10.34 -25.51 -16.20
N ILE A 4 10.11 -24.40 -16.91
CA ILE A 4 11.18 -23.46 -17.33
C ILE A 4 11.53 -22.54 -16.17
N ARG A 5 11.63 -22.79 -15.02
CA ARG A 5 11.87 -21.98 -13.82
C ARG A 5 12.86 -20.79 -14.04
N ASP A 6 12.41 -19.77 -14.74
CA ASP A 6 13.22 -18.65 -15.24
C ASP A 6 12.95 -17.29 -14.56
N ILE A 7 12.18 -17.29 -13.48
CA ILE A 7 11.80 -16.06 -12.76
C ILE A 7 12.21 -16.14 -11.31
N VAL A 8 12.83 -15.07 -10.83
CA VAL A 8 13.05 -14.78 -9.41
C VAL A 8 12.09 -13.68 -8.98
N VAL A 9 11.52 -13.82 -7.78
CA VAL A 9 10.69 -12.76 -7.16
C VAL A 9 11.41 -12.25 -5.91
N LEU A 10 11.67 -10.96 -5.85
CA LEU A 10 12.15 -10.26 -4.67
C LEU A 10 10.95 -9.52 -4.04
N CYS A 11 10.55 -9.90 -2.84
CA CYS A 11 9.36 -9.32 -2.20
C CYS A 11 9.55 -9.03 -0.71
N ASN A 12 8.74 -8.10 -0.19
CA ASN A 12 8.76 -7.71 1.22
C ASN A 12 7.36 -7.59 1.82
N ASN A 13 6.31 -8.00 1.07
CA ASN A 13 4.94 -7.73 1.46
C ASN A 13 4.01 -8.82 0.88
N ARG A 14 2.86 -9.02 1.53
CA ARG A 14 1.84 -10.00 1.13
C ARG A 14 1.23 -9.73 -0.26
N LEU A 15 1.38 -8.52 -0.81
CA LEU A 15 0.93 -8.20 -2.16
C LEU A 15 1.53 -9.11 -3.23
N ALA A 16 2.72 -9.67 -3.01
CA ALA A 16 3.38 -10.57 -3.94
C ALA A 16 2.81 -12.01 -3.92
N PHE A 17 2.09 -12.43 -2.87
CA PHE A 17 1.77 -13.85 -2.67
C PHE A 17 0.91 -14.47 -3.78
N PRO A 18 -0.19 -13.85 -4.27
CA PRO A 18 -0.94 -14.41 -5.39
C PRO A 18 -0.10 -14.57 -6.66
N ALA A 19 0.76 -13.59 -6.96
CA ALA A 19 1.67 -13.66 -8.11
C ALA A 19 2.71 -14.78 -7.95
N ILE A 20 3.28 -14.96 -6.76
CA ILE A 20 4.20 -16.07 -6.44
C ILE A 20 3.51 -17.42 -6.67
N GLN A 21 2.29 -17.60 -6.18
CA GLN A 21 1.52 -18.83 -6.37
C GLN A 21 1.24 -19.10 -7.85
N THR A 22 0.87 -18.07 -8.60
CA THR A 22 0.61 -18.20 -10.05
C THR A 22 1.89 -18.52 -10.81
N LEU A 23 3.01 -17.86 -10.52
CA LEU A 23 4.30 -18.16 -11.13
C LEU A 23 4.74 -19.61 -10.86
N HIS A 24 4.50 -20.11 -9.66
CA HIS A 24 4.78 -21.50 -9.32
C HIS A 24 3.88 -22.45 -10.12
N SER A 25 2.58 -22.20 -10.17
CA SER A 25 1.60 -23.03 -10.92
C SER A 25 1.89 -23.07 -12.41
N LEU A 26 2.45 -21.99 -12.96
CA LEU A 26 2.90 -21.90 -14.35
C LEU A 26 4.28 -22.56 -14.58
N GLY A 27 4.92 -23.09 -13.53
CA GLY A 27 6.25 -23.68 -13.62
C GLY A 27 7.39 -22.67 -13.90
N ARG A 28 7.14 -21.36 -13.70
CA ARG A 28 8.09 -20.29 -14.01
C ARG A 28 8.90 -19.82 -12.81
N LEU A 29 8.45 -20.04 -11.59
CA LEU A 29 9.11 -19.58 -10.37
C LEU A 29 10.37 -20.41 -10.06
N HIS A 30 11.53 -19.76 -10.04
CA HIS A 30 12.81 -20.37 -9.65
C HIS A 30 13.12 -20.13 -8.17
N THR A 31 13.10 -18.87 -7.74
CA THR A 31 13.55 -18.46 -6.40
C THR A 31 12.67 -17.34 -5.85
N ILE A 32 12.48 -17.34 -4.55
CA ILE A 32 11.91 -16.21 -3.80
C ILE A 32 13.03 -15.60 -2.93
N GLY A 33 13.27 -14.30 -3.06
CA GLY A 33 14.17 -13.52 -2.21
C GLY A 33 13.38 -12.60 -1.29
N VAL A 34 13.66 -12.67 0.01
CA VAL A 34 12.94 -11.92 1.05
C VAL A 34 13.94 -11.28 2.00
N PRO A 35 13.73 -10.02 2.45
CA PRO A 35 14.53 -9.41 3.50
C PRO A 35 14.56 -10.27 4.77
N SER A 36 15.76 -10.44 5.33
CA SER A 36 15.97 -11.33 6.48
C SER A 36 15.33 -10.84 7.79
N ASP A 37 14.90 -9.58 7.85
CA ASP A 37 14.30 -8.92 9.00
C ASP A 37 12.77 -8.83 8.96
N ASN A 38 12.11 -9.37 7.91
CA ASN A 38 10.65 -9.33 7.78
C ASN A 38 10.00 -10.65 8.20
N GLU A 39 9.63 -10.79 9.47
CA GLU A 39 9.06 -12.01 10.04
C GLU A 39 7.70 -12.40 9.42
N ASP A 40 6.85 -11.44 9.07
CA ASP A 40 5.51 -11.71 8.49
C ASP A 40 5.59 -12.42 7.14
N VAL A 41 6.53 -11.97 6.28
CA VAL A 41 6.74 -12.55 4.95
C VAL A 41 7.54 -13.84 5.04
N LYS A 42 8.47 -13.93 5.98
CA LYS A 42 9.24 -15.15 6.26
C LYS A 42 8.35 -16.36 6.52
N ALA A 43 7.36 -16.23 7.40
CA ALA A 43 6.48 -17.34 7.78
C ALA A 43 5.77 -17.94 6.55
N PHE A 44 5.17 -17.08 5.72
CA PHE A 44 4.51 -17.53 4.49
C PHE A 44 5.49 -18.16 3.52
N CYS A 45 6.60 -17.48 3.19
CA CYS A 45 7.56 -17.94 2.20
C CYS A 45 8.25 -19.24 2.63
N SER A 46 8.53 -19.43 3.93
CA SER A 46 9.10 -20.67 4.45
C SER A 46 8.15 -21.85 4.26
N VAL A 47 6.87 -21.68 4.63
CA VAL A 47 5.86 -22.72 4.45
C VAL A 47 5.65 -23.03 2.96
N PHE A 48 5.59 -22.01 2.13
CA PHE A 48 5.42 -22.18 0.68
C PHE A 48 6.63 -22.91 0.08
N ALA A 49 7.85 -22.48 0.38
CA ALA A 49 9.08 -23.11 -0.10
C ALA A 49 9.20 -24.58 0.32
N ALA A 50 8.90 -24.89 1.60
CA ALA A 50 8.90 -26.26 2.10
C ALA A 50 7.91 -27.18 1.39
N LYS A 51 6.71 -26.68 1.01
CA LYS A 51 5.69 -27.43 0.29
C LYS A 51 6.01 -27.64 -1.19
N THR A 52 6.67 -26.68 -1.82
CA THR A 52 6.84 -26.62 -3.29
C THR A 52 8.23 -26.98 -3.77
N GLY A 53 9.22 -27.03 -2.87
CA GLY A 53 10.63 -27.20 -3.22
C GLY A 53 11.25 -25.99 -3.92
N ILE A 54 10.61 -24.83 -3.89
CA ILE A 54 11.14 -23.59 -4.46
C ILE A 54 12.27 -23.08 -3.58
N ARG A 55 13.36 -22.63 -4.21
CA ARG A 55 14.49 -22.02 -3.51
C ARG A 55 14.06 -20.74 -2.82
N LEU A 56 14.39 -20.59 -1.53
CA LEU A 56 14.15 -19.41 -0.73
C LEU A 56 15.47 -18.81 -0.27
N ILE A 57 15.66 -17.51 -0.45
CA ILE A 57 16.87 -16.78 -0.05
C ILE A 57 16.49 -15.66 0.92
N TRP A 58 17.16 -15.63 2.06
CA TRP A 58 17.10 -14.50 2.98
C TRP A 58 18.12 -13.45 2.56
N ILE A 59 17.63 -12.25 2.19
CA ILE A 59 18.46 -11.16 1.72
C ILE A 59 18.78 -10.23 2.88
N GLU A 60 20.07 -9.99 3.08
CA GLU A 60 20.58 -9.05 4.06
C GLU A 60 20.99 -7.74 3.38
N LYS A 61 20.55 -6.59 3.92
CA LYS A 61 20.86 -5.28 3.32
C LYS A 61 22.36 -5.05 3.13
N THR A 62 23.17 -5.49 4.09
CA THR A 62 24.64 -5.37 4.06
C THR A 62 25.32 -6.25 3.02
N LYS A 63 24.65 -7.31 2.58
CA LYS A 63 25.14 -8.28 1.58
C LYS A 63 24.39 -8.20 0.26
N LEU A 64 23.53 -7.19 0.10
CA LEU A 64 22.59 -7.08 -1.03
C LEU A 64 23.30 -7.26 -2.38
N LYS A 65 24.39 -6.52 -2.61
CA LYS A 65 25.13 -6.59 -3.89
C LYS A 65 25.61 -8.01 -4.19
N ILE A 66 26.32 -8.63 -3.26
CA ILE A 66 26.87 -9.99 -3.43
C ILE A 66 25.75 -11.01 -3.68
N GLN A 67 24.65 -10.92 -2.91
CA GLN A 67 23.53 -11.85 -3.06
C GLN A 67 22.80 -11.66 -4.40
N LEU A 68 22.69 -10.44 -4.90
CA LEU A 68 22.12 -10.18 -6.22
C LEU A 68 23.06 -10.67 -7.34
N GLU A 69 24.38 -10.49 -7.22
CA GLU A 69 25.37 -11.07 -8.14
C GLU A 69 25.27 -12.59 -8.27
N GLU A 70 24.96 -13.27 -7.16
CA GLU A 70 24.70 -14.71 -7.17
C GLU A 70 23.36 -15.06 -7.84
N ILE A 71 22.33 -14.27 -7.57
CA ILE A 71 20.99 -14.48 -8.14
C ILE A 71 21.00 -14.31 -9.66
N VAL A 72 21.63 -13.28 -10.20
CA VAL A 72 21.67 -13.03 -11.65
C VAL A 72 22.46 -14.10 -12.42
N LYS A 73 23.37 -14.83 -11.75
CA LYS A 73 24.11 -15.98 -12.31
C LYS A 73 23.31 -17.28 -12.32
N THR A 74 22.06 -17.27 -11.84
CA THR A 74 21.20 -18.46 -11.87
C THR A 74 21.01 -18.94 -13.31
N PRO A 75 21.30 -20.22 -13.61
CA PRO A 75 21.10 -20.77 -14.96
C PRO A 75 19.65 -20.59 -15.45
N ASP A 76 19.49 -20.28 -16.72
CA ASP A 76 18.20 -20.08 -17.41
C ASP A 76 17.35 -18.92 -16.87
N LEU A 77 17.85 -18.12 -15.93
CA LEU A 77 17.16 -16.96 -15.42
C LEU A 77 16.93 -15.93 -16.54
N LYS A 78 15.66 -15.48 -16.68
CA LYS A 78 15.30 -14.43 -17.63
C LYS A 78 14.95 -13.12 -16.94
N ASN A 79 14.13 -13.20 -15.88
CA ASN A 79 13.63 -11.99 -15.25
C ASN A 79 13.67 -12.08 -13.71
N ILE A 80 13.87 -10.93 -13.10
CA ILE A 80 13.76 -10.71 -11.67
C ILE A 80 12.63 -9.68 -11.45
N PHE A 81 11.57 -10.11 -10.77
CA PHE A 81 10.44 -9.25 -10.44
C PHE A 81 10.62 -8.72 -9.02
N THR A 82 10.69 -7.41 -8.87
CA THR A 82 10.64 -6.76 -7.56
C THR A 82 9.19 -6.39 -7.25
N MET A 83 8.67 -6.90 -6.13
CA MET A 83 7.31 -6.68 -5.65
C MET A 83 7.36 -6.15 -4.23
N THR A 84 7.29 -4.84 -4.05
CA THR A 84 7.47 -4.16 -2.75
C THR A 84 8.84 -4.37 -2.11
N PHE A 85 9.86 -4.71 -2.88
CA PHE A 85 11.21 -4.92 -2.35
C PHE A 85 11.77 -3.60 -1.79
N PRO A 86 12.30 -3.57 -0.53
CA PRO A 86 12.48 -2.31 0.19
C PRO A 86 13.77 -1.58 -0.15
N TRP A 87 14.68 -2.19 -0.92
CA TRP A 87 15.99 -1.64 -1.21
C TRP A 87 16.16 -1.38 -2.70
N LYS A 88 16.86 -0.30 -3.01
CA LYS A 88 17.27 0.00 -4.37
C LYS A 88 18.25 -1.07 -4.87
N ILE A 89 18.02 -1.56 -6.09
CA ILE A 89 18.98 -2.45 -6.75
C ILE A 89 20.24 -1.65 -7.08
N PRO A 90 21.44 -2.13 -6.75
CA PRO A 90 22.69 -1.44 -7.09
C PRO A 90 22.81 -1.15 -8.59
N GLU A 91 23.30 0.03 -8.95
CA GLU A 91 23.38 0.50 -10.34
C GLU A 91 24.22 -0.42 -11.20
N GLU A 92 25.34 -0.89 -10.68
CA GLU A 92 26.25 -1.80 -11.40
C GLU A 92 25.56 -3.13 -11.76
N ILE A 93 24.69 -3.64 -10.86
CA ILE A 93 23.92 -4.87 -11.14
C ILE A 93 22.91 -4.65 -12.26
N ILE A 94 22.29 -3.48 -12.31
CA ILE A 94 21.34 -3.14 -13.38
C ILE A 94 22.08 -3.00 -14.73
N GLU A 95 23.19 -2.29 -14.75
CA GLU A 95 23.99 -2.03 -15.97
C GLU A 95 24.57 -3.31 -16.56
N GLU A 96 25.07 -4.23 -15.71
CA GLU A 96 25.61 -5.53 -16.12
C GLU A 96 24.51 -6.51 -16.58
N ASN A 97 23.26 -6.29 -16.19
CA ASN A 97 22.12 -7.17 -16.48
C ASN A 97 20.93 -6.37 -17.08
N PRO A 98 21.09 -5.77 -18.24
CA PRO A 98 20.02 -4.94 -18.83
C PRO A 98 18.77 -5.77 -19.14
N ASN A 99 17.60 -5.17 -18.94
CA ASN A 99 16.29 -5.79 -19.16
C ASN A 99 16.03 -7.07 -18.35
N THR A 100 16.66 -7.22 -17.20
CA THR A 100 16.47 -8.37 -16.31
C THR A 100 15.53 -8.03 -15.15
N PHE A 101 15.58 -6.81 -14.64
CA PHE A 101 14.81 -6.37 -13.46
C PHE A 101 13.56 -5.59 -13.86
N TYR A 102 12.41 -6.01 -13.34
CA TYR A 102 11.13 -5.34 -13.51
C TYR A 102 10.46 -5.12 -12.15
N ASN A 103 10.01 -3.89 -11.90
CA ASN A 103 9.31 -3.55 -10.67
C ASN A 103 7.80 -3.53 -10.89
N PHE A 104 7.07 -4.20 -10.01
CA PHE A 104 5.61 -4.09 -9.89
C PHE A 104 5.30 -2.94 -8.95
N HIS A 105 5.09 -1.77 -9.52
CA HIS A 105 4.71 -0.57 -8.79
C HIS A 105 3.19 -0.54 -8.62
N TYR A 106 2.72 -0.50 -7.37
CA TYR A 106 1.30 -0.58 -7.02
C TYR A 106 0.62 0.80 -7.10
N GLY A 107 0.81 1.48 -8.21
CA GLY A 107 0.29 2.79 -8.57
C GLY A 107 0.40 3.03 -10.06
N LEU A 108 -0.28 4.08 -10.53
CA LEU A 108 -0.24 4.46 -11.95
C LEU A 108 0.91 5.42 -12.20
N LEU A 109 1.96 4.95 -12.88
CA LEU A 109 3.08 5.79 -13.31
C LEU A 109 2.69 6.62 -14.55
N PRO A 110 3.19 7.87 -14.68
CA PRO A 110 4.18 8.51 -13.81
C PRO A 110 3.61 9.30 -12.63
N GLU A 111 2.29 9.41 -12.46
CA GLU A 111 1.65 10.30 -11.48
C GLU A 111 1.80 9.82 -10.03
N MET A 112 2.14 8.58 -9.80
CA MET A 112 2.14 7.97 -8.46
C MET A 112 3.50 7.36 -8.12
N ARG A 113 4.63 8.02 -8.46
CA ARG A 113 5.96 7.58 -8.05
C ARG A 113 6.15 7.70 -6.54
N GLY A 114 6.98 6.86 -5.96
CA GLY A 114 7.42 6.95 -4.57
C GLY A 114 6.96 5.81 -3.68
N ALA A 115 7.02 6.05 -2.36
CA ALA A 115 7.07 4.97 -1.37
C ALA A 115 5.75 4.23 -1.13
N ASP A 116 4.61 4.92 -1.19
CA ASP A 116 3.31 4.30 -0.88
C ASP A 116 2.18 4.86 -1.76
N PRO A 117 2.13 4.45 -3.05
CA PRO A 117 1.08 4.90 -3.96
C PRO A 117 -0.32 4.40 -3.57
N VAL A 118 -0.44 3.31 -2.82
CA VAL A 118 -1.73 2.78 -2.34
C VAL A 118 -2.35 3.76 -1.34
N PHE A 119 -1.57 4.19 -0.34
CA PHE A 119 -1.99 5.21 0.63
C PHE A 119 -2.41 6.51 -0.06
N GLU A 120 -1.57 7.01 -0.95
CA GLU A 120 -1.82 8.28 -1.64
C GLU A 120 -3.03 8.23 -2.58
N SER A 121 -3.27 7.10 -3.25
CA SER A 121 -4.43 6.94 -4.12
C SER A 121 -5.74 7.10 -3.35
N ILE A 122 -5.84 6.48 -2.16
CA ILE A 122 -7.03 6.59 -1.30
C ILE A 122 -7.12 7.99 -0.69
N ARG A 123 -6.05 8.46 -0.05
CA ARG A 123 -6.02 9.76 0.63
C ARG A 123 -6.38 10.92 -0.30
N LYS A 124 -5.95 10.85 -1.55
CA LYS A 124 -6.25 11.85 -2.58
C LYS A 124 -7.54 11.59 -3.35
N GLN A 125 -8.33 10.63 -2.91
CA GLN A 125 -9.65 10.33 -3.51
C GLN A 125 -9.57 10.17 -5.05
N LYS A 126 -8.54 9.45 -5.53
CA LYS A 126 -8.43 9.16 -6.96
C LYS A 126 -9.61 8.29 -7.41
N SER A 127 -10.09 8.49 -8.64
CA SER A 127 -11.16 7.66 -9.22
C SER A 127 -10.67 6.27 -9.65
N GLU A 128 -9.35 6.14 -9.87
CA GLU A 128 -8.71 4.90 -10.26
C GLU A 128 -7.29 4.80 -9.71
N THR A 129 -6.82 3.59 -9.59
CA THR A 129 -5.43 3.22 -9.29
C THR A 129 -5.05 2.00 -10.14
N GLY A 130 -3.99 1.29 -9.82
CA GLY A 130 -3.61 0.09 -10.56
C GLY A 130 -2.19 -0.35 -10.32
N ILE A 131 -1.66 -1.10 -11.28
CA ILE A 131 -0.27 -1.56 -11.28
C ILE A 131 0.42 -1.05 -12.55
N SER A 132 1.63 -0.54 -12.37
CA SER A 132 2.56 -0.28 -13.46
C SER A 132 3.77 -1.20 -13.32
N VAL A 133 3.98 -2.10 -14.29
CA VAL A 133 5.21 -2.89 -14.37
C VAL A 133 6.20 -2.13 -15.24
N HIS A 134 7.35 -1.78 -14.67
CA HIS A 134 8.36 -1.00 -15.37
C HIS A 134 9.74 -1.63 -15.23
N ALA A 135 10.62 -1.37 -16.19
CA ALA A 135 12.02 -1.72 -16.09
C ALA A 135 12.66 -1.00 -14.90
N VAL A 136 13.51 -1.69 -14.14
CA VAL A 136 14.28 -1.05 -13.07
C VAL A 136 15.46 -0.33 -13.68
N GLU A 137 15.58 0.95 -13.37
CA GLU A 137 16.67 1.82 -13.80
C GLU A 137 17.34 2.49 -12.59
N LYS A 138 18.39 3.27 -12.84
CA LYS A 138 19.13 4.01 -11.81
C LYS A 138 18.23 4.86 -10.93
N ASP A 139 17.27 5.57 -11.53
CA ASP A 139 16.32 6.41 -10.80
C ASP A 139 15.07 5.62 -10.42
N ILE A 140 14.62 5.77 -9.17
CA ILE A 140 13.47 5.05 -8.64
C ILE A 140 12.20 5.44 -9.41
N ASP A 141 11.44 4.43 -9.83
CA ASP A 141 10.14 4.53 -10.52
C ASP A 141 10.16 5.31 -11.85
N LYS A 142 11.34 5.55 -12.47
CA LYS A 142 11.46 6.29 -13.72
C LYS A 142 11.63 5.43 -14.97
N GLY A 143 11.87 4.13 -14.80
CA GLY A 143 12.06 3.23 -15.93
C GLY A 143 10.86 3.14 -16.86
N ARG A 144 11.11 2.67 -18.07
CA ARG A 144 10.07 2.51 -19.10
C ARG A 144 8.97 1.56 -18.62
N VAL A 145 7.72 1.95 -18.78
CA VAL A 145 6.55 1.17 -18.38
C VAL A 145 6.24 0.12 -19.44
N ILE A 146 6.37 -1.15 -19.07
CA ILE A 146 6.12 -2.30 -19.96
C ILE A 146 4.61 -2.61 -20.00
N LEU A 147 3.95 -2.55 -18.84
CA LEU A 147 2.54 -2.84 -18.70
C LEU A 147 1.91 -1.93 -17.65
N LYS A 148 0.75 -1.38 -17.96
CA LYS A 148 -0.07 -0.64 -17.01
C LYS A 148 -1.49 -1.21 -17.01
N LYS A 149 -2.03 -1.48 -15.82
CA LYS A 149 -3.40 -1.98 -15.66
C LYS A 149 -4.11 -1.19 -14.58
N THR A 150 -5.27 -0.64 -14.92
CA THR A 150 -6.08 0.18 -14.02
C THR A 150 -7.09 -0.64 -13.24
N LEU A 151 -7.48 -0.12 -12.10
CA LEU A 151 -8.51 -0.63 -11.21
C LEU A 151 -9.35 0.56 -10.70
N PRO A 152 -10.69 0.54 -10.78
CA PRO A 152 -11.52 1.60 -10.20
C PRO A 152 -11.36 1.66 -8.69
N LEU A 153 -11.33 2.88 -8.14
CA LEU A 153 -11.19 3.12 -6.70
C LEU A 153 -12.50 3.69 -6.16
N HIS A 154 -13.17 2.91 -5.31
CA HIS A 154 -14.38 3.32 -4.63
C HIS A 154 -14.06 3.94 -3.27
N SER A 155 -14.86 4.90 -2.84
CA SER A 155 -14.62 5.71 -1.63
C SER A 155 -14.67 4.93 -0.31
N ASP A 156 -15.21 3.73 -0.30
CA ASP A 156 -15.34 2.84 0.86
C ASP A 156 -14.21 1.81 0.98
N LEU A 157 -13.32 1.73 -0.04
CA LEU A 157 -12.19 0.83 0.02
C LEU A 157 -11.16 1.30 1.03
N THR A 158 -10.82 0.42 1.97
CA THR A 158 -9.68 0.63 2.87
C THR A 158 -8.35 0.26 2.19
N TYR A 159 -7.24 0.71 2.76
CA TYR A 159 -5.89 0.34 2.33
C TYR A 159 -5.73 -1.20 2.24
N GLY A 160 -6.19 -1.92 3.26
CA GLY A 160 -6.09 -3.38 3.27
C GLY A 160 -6.89 -4.05 2.16
N MET A 161 -8.11 -3.57 1.90
CA MET A 161 -8.95 -4.09 0.80
C MET A 161 -8.33 -3.79 -0.56
N LEU A 162 -7.81 -2.57 -0.77
CA LEU A 162 -7.14 -2.20 -2.00
C LEU A 162 -5.86 -3.01 -2.22
N CYS A 163 -5.04 -3.23 -1.17
CA CYS A 163 -3.89 -4.13 -1.26
C CYS A 163 -4.28 -5.54 -1.72
N THR A 164 -5.41 -6.07 -1.20
CA THR A 164 -5.91 -7.38 -1.64
C THR A 164 -6.27 -7.36 -3.12
N ASN A 165 -7.02 -6.37 -3.58
CA ASN A 165 -7.39 -6.24 -5.00
C ASN A 165 -6.16 -6.13 -5.91
N LEU A 166 -5.19 -5.30 -5.52
CA LEU A 166 -3.95 -5.11 -6.26
C LEU A 166 -3.08 -6.39 -6.28
N SER A 167 -3.08 -7.18 -5.20
CA SER A 167 -2.34 -8.43 -5.15
C SER A 167 -2.86 -9.46 -6.16
N TYR A 168 -4.19 -9.56 -6.31
CA TYR A 168 -4.80 -10.41 -7.34
C TYR A 168 -4.60 -9.83 -8.75
N LEU A 169 -4.64 -8.51 -8.90
CA LEU A 169 -4.33 -7.87 -10.18
C LEU A 169 -2.90 -8.18 -10.63
N ALA A 170 -1.92 -8.17 -9.71
CA ALA A 170 -0.53 -8.55 -10.00
C ALA A 170 -0.42 -9.98 -10.55
N SER A 171 -1.20 -10.90 -10.01
CA SER A 171 -1.30 -12.26 -10.53
C SER A 171 -1.96 -12.31 -11.91
N TYR A 172 -3.06 -11.60 -12.08
CA TYR A 172 -3.87 -11.60 -13.32
C TYR A 172 -3.09 -11.06 -14.53
N ILE A 173 -2.21 -10.10 -14.36
CA ILE A 173 -1.46 -9.48 -15.46
C ILE A 173 -0.25 -10.28 -15.94
N LEU A 174 0.16 -11.34 -15.23
CA LEU A 174 1.36 -12.12 -15.56
C LEU A 174 1.35 -12.70 -16.99
N PRO A 175 0.26 -13.30 -17.51
CA PRO A 175 0.25 -13.82 -18.88
C PRO A 175 0.49 -12.74 -19.93
N GLU A 176 -0.16 -11.57 -19.78
CA GLU A 176 0.02 -10.42 -20.67
C GLU A 176 1.46 -9.90 -20.59
N LEU A 177 2.02 -9.76 -19.38
CA LEU A 177 3.40 -9.36 -19.17
C LEU A 177 4.39 -10.33 -19.85
N PHE A 178 4.17 -11.64 -19.77
CA PHE A 178 5.05 -12.61 -20.42
C PHE A 178 5.06 -12.50 -21.94
N ILE A 179 3.93 -12.18 -22.55
CA ILE A 179 3.85 -11.95 -24.00
C ILE A 179 4.71 -10.72 -24.36
N LEU A 180 4.56 -9.63 -23.63
CA LEU A 180 5.34 -8.40 -23.86
C LEU A 180 6.85 -8.64 -23.69
N LEU A 181 7.25 -9.30 -22.62
CA LEU A 181 8.67 -9.60 -22.36
C LEU A 181 9.24 -10.60 -23.39
N HIS A 182 8.48 -11.59 -23.84
CA HIS A 182 8.88 -12.51 -24.89
C HIS A 182 9.13 -11.82 -26.23
N ASN A 183 8.29 -10.84 -26.56
CA ASN A 183 8.42 -10.03 -27.76
C ASN A 183 9.50 -8.94 -27.65
N ASN A 184 10.25 -8.88 -26.56
CA ASN A 184 11.24 -7.84 -26.26
C ASN A 184 10.65 -6.43 -26.32
N ASP A 185 9.39 -6.26 -25.87
CA ASP A 185 8.75 -4.95 -25.79
C ASP A 185 9.57 -4.03 -24.88
N LYS A 186 9.94 -2.87 -25.39
CA LYS A 186 10.76 -1.90 -24.65
C LYS A 186 9.92 -1.01 -23.73
N GLY A 187 8.62 -1.13 -23.77
CA GLY A 187 7.71 -0.30 -23.02
C GLY A 187 7.72 1.17 -23.45
N LEU A 188 6.93 1.98 -22.76
CA LEU A 188 6.78 3.41 -23.02
C LEU A 188 7.61 4.23 -22.02
N ALA A 189 8.32 5.23 -22.53
CA ALA A 189 8.97 6.23 -21.66
C ALA A 189 7.89 7.01 -20.89
N GLN A 190 8.18 7.36 -19.65
CA GLN A 190 7.27 8.13 -18.82
C GLN A 190 7.34 9.62 -19.19
N ASP A 191 6.19 10.31 -19.23
CA ASP A 191 6.15 11.76 -19.40
C ASP A 191 6.47 12.45 -18.07
N GLU A 192 7.63 13.08 -17.98
CA GLU A 192 8.07 13.80 -16.77
C GLU A 192 7.16 14.97 -16.38
N LYS A 193 6.37 15.51 -17.32
CA LYS A 193 5.41 16.60 -17.02
C LYS A 193 4.24 16.12 -16.19
N LEU A 194 3.89 14.83 -16.25
CA LEU A 194 2.82 14.21 -15.50
C LEU A 194 3.32 13.58 -14.19
N ALA A 195 4.63 13.53 -13.97
CA ALA A 195 5.22 12.85 -12.84
C ALA A 195 4.94 13.58 -11.53
N THR A 196 4.51 12.81 -10.53
CA THR A 196 4.49 13.24 -9.12
C THR A 196 5.23 12.22 -8.28
N TYR A 197 5.83 12.68 -7.18
CA TYR A 197 6.61 11.83 -6.30
C TYR A 197 6.15 11.97 -4.84
N TYR A 198 5.76 10.87 -4.22
CA TYR A 198 5.29 10.82 -2.85
C TYR A 198 6.31 10.15 -1.93
N LYS A 199 6.62 10.82 -0.83
CA LYS A 199 7.48 10.28 0.22
C LYS A 199 6.71 9.26 1.07
N LYS A 200 7.43 8.52 1.89
CA LYS A 200 6.80 7.65 2.90
C LYS A 200 5.95 8.52 3.84
N PRO A 201 4.69 8.12 4.13
CA PRO A 201 3.82 8.86 5.04
C PRO A 201 4.46 9.08 6.42
N THR A 202 4.33 10.30 6.93
CA THR A 202 4.75 10.72 8.26
C THR A 202 3.56 10.75 9.22
N ILE A 203 3.81 11.04 10.50
CA ILE A 203 2.73 11.20 11.49
C ILE A 203 1.75 12.30 11.08
N THR A 204 2.23 13.39 10.51
CA THR A 204 1.38 14.50 10.02
C THR A 204 0.49 14.05 8.87
N ASP A 205 0.98 13.19 7.97
CA ASP A 205 0.22 12.70 6.82
C ASP A 205 -0.93 11.76 7.22
N VAL A 206 -0.84 11.12 8.39
CA VAL A 206 -1.86 10.22 8.93
C VAL A 206 -2.72 10.86 10.02
N SER A 207 -2.52 12.15 10.29
CA SER A 207 -3.25 12.90 11.31
C SER A 207 -4.40 13.71 10.71
N ILE A 208 -5.55 13.67 11.38
CA ILE A 208 -6.73 14.43 10.97
C ILE A 208 -6.47 15.91 11.24
N GLN A 209 -6.69 16.74 10.23
CA GLN A 209 -6.64 18.20 10.30
C GLN A 209 -8.08 18.73 10.30
N TRP A 210 -8.71 18.75 11.48
CA TRP A 210 -10.13 19.05 11.64
C TRP A 210 -10.53 20.37 11.00
N GLU A 211 -9.67 21.41 11.09
CA GLU A 211 -9.91 22.76 10.59
C GLU A 211 -9.90 22.86 9.06
N HIS A 212 -9.44 21.81 8.36
CA HIS A 212 -9.22 21.85 6.91
C HIS A 212 -9.84 20.68 6.16
N GLN A 213 -10.29 19.63 6.86
CA GLN A 213 -10.80 18.42 6.23
C GLN A 213 -12.32 18.29 6.45
N ASP A 214 -13.05 18.16 5.35
CA ASP A 214 -14.46 17.78 5.35
C ASP A 214 -14.65 16.29 5.63
N SER A 215 -15.88 15.86 5.79
CA SER A 215 -16.21 14.46 6.12
C SER A 215 -15.69 13.45 5.10
N LYS A 216 -15.67 13.80 3.81
CA LYS A 216 -15.16 12.92 2.74
C LYS A 216 -13.64 12.78 2.81
N SER A 217 -12.94 13.89 3.04
CA SER A 217 -11.48 13.91 3.17
C SER A 217 -11.01 13.16 4.41
N ILE A 218 -11.74 13.26 5.53
CA ILE A 218 -11.45 12.49 6.74
C ILE A 218 -11.72 11.00 6.50
N GLN A 219 -12.83 10.63 5.86
CA GLN A 219 -13.12 9.23 5.52
C GLN A 219 -12.01 8.64 4.63
N ALA A 220 -11.56 9.37 3.62
CA ALA A 220 -10.47 8.94 2.75
C ALA A 220 -9.17 8.72 3.54
N LEU A 221 -8.83 9.61 4.47
CA LEU A 221 -7.66 9.48 5.34
C LEU A 221 -7.79 8.26 6.28
N VAL A 222 -8.94 8.09 6.91
CA VAL A 222 -9.24 6.92 7.78
C VAL A 222 -9.07 5.63 6.99
N ASN A 223 -9.66 5.54 5.81
CA ASN A 223 -9.55 4.37 4.93
C ASN A 223 -8.11 4.13 4.48
N ALA A 224 -7.36 5.17 4.13
CA ALA A 224 -5.95 5.07 3.76
C ALA A 224 -5.06 4.57 4.92
N CYS A 225 -5.45 4.82 6.16
CA CYS A 225 -4.73 4.40 7.37
C CYS A 225 -5.14 3.01 7.89
N ASN A 226 -6.16 2.36 7.32
CA ASN A 226 -6.72 1.10 7.84
C ASN A 226 -6.31 -0.08 6.94
N PRO A 227 -5.63 -1.13 7.46
CA PRO A 227 -5.31 -1.39 8.89
C PRO A 227 -3.89 -1.00 9.32
N TRP A 228 -2.98 -0.67 8.39
CA TRP A 228 -1.53 -0.62 8.65
C TRP A 228 -1.14 0.39 9.75
N ASN A 229 -1.88 1.49 9.89
CA ASN A 229 -1.66 2.51 10.93
C ASN A 229 -2.69 2.41 12.07
N LYS A 230 -3.55 1.39 12.07
CA LYS A 230 -4.68 1.23 13.01
C LYS A 230 -5.67 2.42 12.97
N GLY A 231 -5.77 3.14 11.83
CA GLY A 231 -6.64 4.28 11.64
C GLY A 231 -5.92 5.63 11.57
N ALA A 232 -6.67 6.70 11.31
CA ALA A 232 -6.18 8.07 11.29
C ALA A 232 -6.04 8.64 12.70
N TYR A 233 -4.99 9.42 12.93
CA TYR A 233 -4.61 9.92 14.24
C TYR A 233 -5.35 11.20 14.62
N THR A 234 -5.76 11.33 15.87
CA THR A 234 -6.26 12.56 16.51
C THR A 234 -5.97 12.52 18.01
N GLN A 235 -6.22 13.62 18.71
CA GLN A 235 -6.05 13.72 20.16
C GLN A 235 -7.28 14.31 20.86
N TRP A 236 -7.49 13.92 22.11
CA TRP A 236 -8.40 14.56 23.04
C TRP A 236 -7.72 14.67 24.41
N ASN A 237 -7.54 15.89 24.93
CA ASN A 237 -6.92 16.17 26.23
C ASN A 237 -5.62 15.36 26.48
N GLY A 238 -4.79 15.20 25.45
CA GLY A 238 -3.55 14.43 25.52
C GLY A 238 -3.71 12.92 25.34
N LEU A 239 -4.92 12.39 25.28
CA LEU A 239 -5.19 11.01 24.91
C LEU A 239 -5.05 10.84 23.39
N ASN A 240 -4.18 9.91 22.99
CA ASN A 240 -4.02 9.54 21.60
C ASN A 240 -5.13 8.60 21.15
N ILE A 241 -5.83 8.98 20.10
CA ILE A 241 -6.95 8.22 19.54
C ILE A 241 -6.67 8.00 18.06
N ARG A 242 -6.93 6.80 17.55
CA ARG A 242 -6.94 6.52 16.13
C ARG A 242 -8.34 6.19 15.69
N ILE A 243 -8.84 6.91 14.70
CA ILE A 243 -10.15 6.67 14.10
C ILE A 243 -9.97 5.62 13.01
N VAL A 244 -10.60 4.46 13.21
CA VAL A 244 -10.41 3.25 12.40
C VAL A 244 -11.48 3.11 11.32
N GLU A 245 -12.71 3.53 11.67
CA GLU A 245 -13.86 3.43 10.78
C GLU A 245 -14.82 4.57 11.03
N VAL A 246 -15.36 5.11 9.93
CA VAL A 246 -16.34 6.21 9.95
C VAL A 246 -17.47 5.94 8.95
N SER A 247 -18.60 6.59 9.16
CA SER A 247 -19.72 6.64 8.22
C SER A 247 -20.11 8.10 7.95
N GLN A 248 -20.49 8.37 6.70
CA GLN A 248 -21.16 9.63 6.39
C GLN A 248 -22.50 9.71 7.13
N THR A 249 -22.83 10.87 7.64
CA THR A 249 -24.12 11.11 8.27
C THR A 249 -24.86 12.22 7.54
N SER A 250 -26.20 12.11 7.43
CA SER A 250 -27.02 13.20 6.96
C SER A 250 -27.05 14.27 8.03
N ALA A 251 -26.44 15.39 7.76
CA ALA A 251 -26.32 16.50 8.70
C ALA A 251 -27.67 16.97 9.20
N ASN A 252 -27.91 16.86 10.48
CA ASN A 252 -28.91 17.68 11.15
C ASN A 252 -28.12 18.76 11.90
N THR A 253 -28.30 19.99 11.54
CA THR A 253 -27.34 21.04 11.38
C THR A 253 -27.38 22.02 12.51
N ASP A 254 -26.51 21.95 13.46
CA ASP A 254 -26.02 23.13 14.14
C ASP A 254 -24.67 23.55 13.54
N TYR A 255 -24.71 24.35 12.48
CA TYR A 255 -23.53 24.83 11.74
C TYR A 255 -22.65 25.82 12.52
N THR A 256 -22.92 26.01 13.78
CA THR A 256 -22.26 27.03 14.60
C THR A 256 -21.04 26.47 15.35
N LYS A 257 -20.84 25.16 15.33
CA LYS A 257 -19.76 24.53 16.09
C LYS A 257 -18.46 24.45 15.28
N PRO A 258 -17.31 24.72 15.91
CA PRO A 258 -16.02 24.53 15.26
C PRO A 258 -15.78 23.09 14.81
N PRO A 259 -14.97 22.86 13.74
CA PRO A 259 -14.56 21.54 13.34
C PRO A 259 -13.84 20.78 14.47
N GLY A 260 -14.03 19.47 14.55
CA GLY A 260 -13.53 18.63 15.64
C GLY A 260 -14.47 18.54 16.85
N THR A 261 -15.54 19.38 16.91
CA THR A 261 -16.48 19.37 18.02
C THR A 261 -17.33 18.11 18.04
N ILE A 262 -17.43 17.47 19.20
CA ILE A 262 -18.31 16.35 19.46
C ILE A 262 -19.74 16.89 19.56
N LEU A 263 -20.54 16.59 18.57
CA LEU A 263 -21.94 17.02 18.51
C LEU A 263 -22.81 16.11 19.34
N GLU A 264 -22.56 14.82 19.27
CA GLU A 264 -23.30 13.79 19.97
C GLU A 264 -22.42 12.60 20.31
N ILE A 265 -22.56 12.05 21.51
CA ILE A 265 -21.97 10.79 21.92
C ILE A 265 -22.92 10.03 22.81
N ASN A 266 -23.47 8.90 22.34
CA ASN A 266 -24.33 7.98 23.08
C ASN A 266 -24.38 6.60 22.41
N GLU A 267 -25.03 5.63 23.06
CA GLU A 267 -25.14 4.26 22.53
C GLU A 267 -26.01 4.17 21.27
N SER A 268 -27.06 4.99 21.16
CA SER A 268 -28.04 4.90 20.07
C SER A 268 -27.48 5.48 18.76
N ASN A 269 -26.90 6.69 18.83
CA ASN A 269 -26.45 7.44 17.67
C ASN A 269 -24.93 7.34 17.41
N GLY A 270 -24.19 6.81 18.38
CA GLY A 270 -22.74 6.66 18.32
C GLY A 270 -22.02 7.97 18.67
N LEU A 271 -20.92 8.25 18.01
CA LEU A 271 -20.09 9.44 18.19
C LEU A 271 -20.14 10.25 16.89
N ILE A 272 -20.77 11.42 16.93
CA ILE A 272 -20.91 12.32 15.78
C ILE A 272 -20.06 13.56 15.97
N ILE A 273 -19.26 13.89 14.97
CA ILE A 273 -18.27 14.97 15.00
C ILE A 273 -18.56 15.98 13.89
N GLN A 274 -18.46 17.27 14.23
CA GLN A 274 -18.43 18.36 13.28
C GLN A 274 -17.11 18.36 12.50
N CYS A 275 -17.19 18.39 11.18
CA CYS A 275 -16.04 18.50 10.28
C CYS A 275 -16.03 19.87 9.60
N TYR A 276 -14.95 20.15 8.86
CA TYR A 276 -14.84 21.36 8.04
C TYR A 276 -15.97 21.42 6.98
N ASN A 277 -16.26 22.61 6.46
CA ASN A 277 -17.34 22.88 5.47
C ASN A 277 -18.73 22.42 5.93
N ASN A 278 -19.02 22.52 7.22
CA ASN A 278 -20.32 22.16 7.80
C ASN A 278 -20.75 20.71 7.49
N THR A 279 -19.79 19.82 7.31
CA THR A 279 -20.02 18.39 7.16
C THR A 279 -19.90 17.68 8.50
N GLN A 280 -20.43 16.46 8.59
CA GLN A 280 -20.41 15.66 9.82
C GLN A 280 -20.02 14.22 9.51
N LEU A 281 -19.41 13.57 10.49
CA LEU A 281 -19.08 12.15 10.45
C LEU A 281 -19.53 11.44 11.70
N ARG A 282 -20.00 10.20 11.54
CA ARG A 282 -20.15 9.25 12.63
C ARG A 282 -18.85 8.44 12.74
N ILE A 283 -18.24 8.45 13.93
CA ILE A 283 -17.09 7.59 14.24
C ILE A 283 -17.64 6.26 14.75
N ASN A 284 -17.40 5.19 13.99
CA ASN A 284 -17.88 3.85 14.31
C ASN A 284 -16.91 3.13 15.23
N THR A 285 -15.62 3.12 14.87
CA THR A 285 -14.58 2.38 15.57
C THR A 285 -13.36 3.25 15.81
N VAL A 286 -12.84 3.17 17.02
CA VAL A 286 -11.58 3.80 17.42
C VAL A 286 -10.60 2.77 17.97
N TYR A 287 -9.32 3.13 17.98
CA TYR A 287 -8.24 2.41 18.65
C TYR A 287 -7.56 3.36 19.64
N THR A 288 -7.37 2.90 20.86
CA THR A 288 -6.58 3.53 21.93
C THR A 288 -5.57 2.52 22.48
N GLU A 289 -4.82 2.86 23.53
CA GLU A 289 -3.92 1.91 24.19
C GLU A 289 -4.69 0.71 24.81
N GLU A 290 -5.96 0.89 25.18
CA GLU A 290 -6.84 -0.17 25.69
C GLU A 290 -7.41 -1.08 24.60
N GLY A 291 -7.17 -0.79 23.32
CA GLY A 291 -7.58 -1.61 22.20
C GLY A 291 -8.62 -0.97 21.28
N PHE A 292 -9.28 -1.81 20.49
CA PHE A 292 -10.35 -1.39 19.57
C PHE A 292 -11.69 -1.35 20.30
N MET A 293 -12.46 -0.29 20.05
CA MET A 293 -13.81 -0.13 20.61
C MET A 293 -14.71 0.72 19.72
N SER A 294 -16.03 0.62 19.93
CA SER A 294 -16.99 1.51 19.27
C SER A 294 -16.79 2.94 19.75
N GLY A 295 -17.00 3.93 18.86
CA GLY A 295 -16.74 5.34 19.16
C GLY A 295 -17.47 5.86 20.41
N HIS A 296 -18.73 5.45 20.65
CA HIS A 296 -19.47 5.88 21.84
C HIS A 296 -18.86 5.44 23.18
N LYS A 297 -18.05 4.37 23.19
CA LYS A 297 -17.37 3.91 24.41
C LYS A 297 -16.32 4.89 24.95
N LEU A 298 -15.96 5.89 24.17
CA LEU A 298 -15.12 6.99 24.65
C LEU A 298 -15.80 7.79 25.78
N LEU A 299 -17.12 7.65 26.00
CA LEU A 299 -17.80 8.13 27.21
C LEU A 299 -17.15 7.62 28.51
N ALA A 300 -16.64 6.38 28.51
CA ALA A 300 -15.97 5.81 29.67
C ALA A 300 -14.65 6.53 30.04
N PHE A 301 -14.05 7.24 29.08
CA PHE A 301 -12.86 8.08 29.29
C PHE A 301 -13.21 9.50 29.72
N GLY A 302 -14.51 9.82 29.82
CA GLY A 302 -14.99 11.14 30.23
C GLY A 302 -15.25 12.13 29.09
N ILE A 303 -15.13 11.71 27.83
CA ILE A 303 -15.46 12.52 26.65
C ILE A 303 -16.95 12.88 26.66
N LYS A 304 -17.28 14.16 26.35
CA LYS A 304 -18.65 14.69 26.42
C LYS A 304 -19.01 15.50 25.15
N ASN A 305 -20.30 15.67 24.95
CA ASN A 305 -20.82 16.61 23.95
C ASN A 305 -20.24 18.02 24.16
N GLY A 306 -19.90 18.68 23.08
CA GLY A 306 -19.33 20.03 23.08
C GLY A 306 -17.82 20.11 23.24
N GLU A 307 -17.14 19.02 23.62
CA GLU A 307 -15.68 18.95 23.62
C GLU A 307 -15.13 18.81 22.21
N GLN A 308 -13.83 19.00 22.05
CA GLN A 308 -13.16 18.98 20.75
C GLN A 308 -12.02 17.97 20.68
N PHE A 309 -11.97 17.27 19.54
CA PHE A 309 -10.73 16.62 19.12
C PHE A 309 -9.76 17.64 18.54
N ALA A 310 -8.48 17.42 18.80
CA ALA A 310 -7.39 18.27 18.31
C ALA A 310 -6.69 17.67 17.08
N SER A 311 -6.32 18.53 16.14
CA SER A 311 -5.31 18.25 15.13
C SER A 311 -3.92 18.18 15.78
N LEU A 312 -2.95 17.46 15.13
CA LEU A 312 -1.55 17.45 15.54
C LEU A 312 -0.81 18.65 14.99
#